data_e675de66368fc50366503218d022c656
#
_entry.id   e675de66368fc50366503218d022c656
#
_cell.length_a   1.000
_cell.length_b   1.000
_cell.length_c   1.000
_cell.angle_alpha   90.00
_cell.angle_beta   90.00
_cell.angle_gamma   90.00
#
_symmetry.space_group_name_H-M   'P 1'
#
loop_
_entity.id
_entity.type
_entity.pdbx_description
1 polymer ?
#
loop_
_entity_poly.entity_id
_entity_poly.type
_entity_poly.pdbx_seq_one_letter_code
_entity_poly.pdbx_strand_id
1 'polypeptide(L)'
;MHKKPDNSVCGARDLSPRRPSNPPGRREIDYRIGTQGEFLERMLWRVPRQDVPAGDFGPLAFPLRGLRADREGEPTGGLLDAFACSLDILSFYSERIANEGYLGTATERRSLIELAAAIGYGFAPGVASSNYLAFTVE
;
A
#
# COMPACT_ATOMS: atom_id res chain seq x y z
N MET A 1 33.85 25.73 2.58
CA MET A 1 33.32 24.94 1.46
C MET A 1 33.56 23.46 1.78
N HIS A 2 32.63 22.83 2.52
CA HIS A 2 32.79 21.45 2.98
C HIS A 2 32.16 20.52 1.93
N LYS A 3 33.00 19.80 1.20
CA LYS A 3 32.61 18.79 0.22
C LYS A 3 32.07 17.59 0.99
N LYS A 4 30.76 17.35 0.88
CA LYS A 4 30.08 16.17 1.41
C LYS A 4 30.76 14.94 0.80
N PRO A 5 31.15 13.90 1.57
CA PRO A 5 31.74 12.71 1.00
C PRO A 5 30.70 12.04 0.12
N ASP A 6 31.05 11.83 -1.14
CA ASP A 6 30.30 11.05 -2.11
C ASP A 6 30.41 9.57 -1.72
N ASN A 7 29.37 9.08 -1.06
CA ASN A 7 29.28 7.69 -0.62
C ASN A 7 28.64 6.84 -1.72
N SER A 8 29.16 6.98 -2.94
CA SER A 8 28.83 6.09 -4.05
C SER A 8 29.48 4.72 -3.80
N VAL A 9 28.88 3.96 -2.90
CA VAL A 9 29.14 2.53 -2.78
C VAL A 9 28.57 1.89 -4.06
N CYS A 10 29.47 1.57 -4.96
CA CYS A 10 29.19 0.87 -6.21
C CYS A 10 28.31 -0.38 -5.91
N GLY A 11 27.07 -0.40 -6.42
CA GLY A 11 26.18 -1.56 -6.34
C GLY A 11 25.15 -1.59 -5.22
N ALA A 12 24.95 -0.53 -4.45
CA ALA A 12 23.81 -0.46 -3.52
C ALA A 12 22.51 -0.26 -4.32
N ARG A 13 21.72 -1.33 -4.50
CA ARG A 13 20.34 -1.18 -4.98
C ARG A 13 19.58 -0.29 -4.01
N ASP A 14 18.94 0.74 -4.53
CA ASP A 14 18.00 1.54 -3.73
C ASP A 14 16.73 0.70 -3.52
N LEU A 15 16.66 0.07 -2.36
CA LEU A 15 15.52 -0.71 -1.90
C LEU A 15 14.58 0.10 -1.00
N SER A 16 14.69 1.42 -1.04
CA SER A 16 13.77 2.31 -0.33
C SER A 16 12.33 2.08 -0.79
N PRO A 17 11.35 2.18 0.11
CA PRO A 17 9.95 2.16 -0.28
C PRO A 17 9.67 3.24 -1.33
N ARG A 18 8.82 2.91 -2.31
CA ARG A 18 8.36 3.87 -3.29
C ARG A 18 7.76 5.08 -2.56
N ARG A 19 8.18 6.27 -2.96
CA ARG A 19 7.60 7.52 -2.46
C ARG A 19 6.65 8.06 -3.52
N PRO A 20 5.35 7.87 -3.36
CA PRO A 20 4.37 8.38 -4.30
C PRO A 20 4.42 9.92 -4.31
N SER A 21 4.30 10.51 -5.50
CA SER A 21 4.23 11.95 -5.70
C SER A 21 2.82 12.34 -6.10
N ASN A 22 2.16 13.12 -5.27
CA ASN A 22 0.77 13.55 -5.47
C ASN A 22 0.70 15.07 -5.68
N PRO A 23 0.94 15.58 -6.90
CA PRO A 23 0.76 16.99 -7.20
C PRO A 23 -0.71 17.40 -7.02
N PRO A 24 -0.99 18.67 -6.67
CA PRO A 24 -2.36 19.17 -6.51
C PRO A 24 -3.24 18.96 -7.75
N GLY A 25 -4.53 18.73 -7.56
CA GLY A 25 -5.51 18.61 -8.63
C GLY A 25 -5.64 17.23 -9.27
N ARG A 26 -5.01 16.20 -8.71
CA ARG A 26 -5.24 14.81 -9.15
C ARG A 26 -6.63 14.33 -8.74
N ARG A 27 -7.21 13.49 -9.59
CA ARG A 27 -8.48 12.80 -9.31
C ARG A 27 -8.28 11.51 -8.52
N GLU A 28 -7.05 11.07 -8.37
CA GLU A 28 -6.67 9.86 -7.67
C GLU A 28 -5.34 10.10 -6.96
N ILE A 29 -5.25 9.68 -5.71
CA ILE A 29 -4.04 9.75 -4.89
C ILE A 29 -3.30 8.44 -5.05
N ASP A 30 -2.04 8.51 -5.48
CA ASP A 30 -1.12 7.38 -5.48
C ASP A 30 -0.55 7.23 -4.05
N TYR A 31 -0.91 6.16 -3.37
CA TYR A 31 -0.48 5.90 -1.99
C TYR A 31 0.20 4.53 -1.85
N ARG A 32 0.30 3.77 -2.93
CA ARG A 32 0.88 2.44 -2.93
C ARG A 32 2.39 2.49 -2.80
N ILE A 33 2.93 1.86 -1.75
CA ILE A 33 4.36 1.88 -1.42
C ILE A 33 5.17 0.76 -2.08
N GLY A 34 4.51 -0.21 -2.70
CA GLY A 34 5.13 -1.32 -3.42
C GLY A 34 4.14 -2.37 -3.87
N THR A 35 4.64 -3.32 -4.65
CA THR A 35 3.93 -4.53 -5.10
C THR A 35 4.52 -5.76 -4.43
N GLN A 36 3.84 -6.92 -4.54
CA GLN A 36 4.32 -8.20 -3.99
C GLN A 36 5.77 -8.48 -4.39
N GLY A 37 6.10 -8.38 -5.68
CA GLY A 37 7.47 -8.63 -6.17
C GLY A 37 8.51 -7.69 -5.59
N GLU A 38 8.19 -6.38 -5.45
CA GLU A 38 9.09 -5.40 -4.84
C GLU A 38 9.30 -5.66 -3.34
N PHE A 39 8.26 -6.07 -2.63
CA PHE A 39 8.37 -6.45 -1.22
C PHE A 39 9.20 -7.70 -1.04
N LEU A 40 8.96 -8.73 -1.86
CA LEU A 40 9.71 -9.99 -1.82
C LEU A 40 11.19 -9.74 -2.12
N GLU A 41 11.52 -8.99 -3.18
CA GLU A 41 12.91 -8.65 -3.53
C GLU A 41 13.63 -7.93 -2.39
N ARG A 42 12.98 -6.97 -1.75
CA ARG A 42 13.53 -6.24 -0.59
C ARG A 42 13.79 -7.18 0.59
N MET A 43 12.86 -8.07 0.90
CA MET A 43 13.01 -9.04 2.00
C MET A 43 14.14 -10.02 1.72
N LEU A 44 14.19 -10.62 0.54
CA LEU A 44 15.25 -11.54 0.13
C LEU A 44 16.64 -10.90 0.18
N TRP A 45 16.74 -9.63 -0.18
CA TRP A 45 18.00 -8.89 -0.09
C TRP A 45 18.38 -8.54 1.35
N ARG A 46 17.41 -8.17 2.18
CA ARG A 46 17.63 -7.65 3.53
C ARG A 46 17.91 -8.76 4.55
N VAL A 47 17.18 -9.86 4.49
CA VAL A 47 17.24 -10.95 5.48
C VAL A 47 18.66 -11.47 5.71
N PRO A 48 19.48 -11.83 4.70
CA PRO A 48 20.84 -12.32 4.91
C PRO A 48 21.82 -11.25 5.41
N ARG A 49 21.42 -9.98 5.41
CA ARG A 49 22.23 -8.82 5.82
C ARG A 49 21.78 -8.22 7.15
N GLN A 50 20.75 -8.80 7.76
CA GLN A 50 20.22 -8.30 9.03
C GLN A 50 21.13 -8.68 10.19
N ASP A 51 21.58 -7.69 10.94
CA ASP A 51 22.19 -7.89 12.23
C ASP A 51 21.11 -8.17 13.28
N VAL A 52 21.30 -9.21 14.07
CA VAL A 52 20.45 -9.49 15.22
C VAL A 52 21.16 -8.92 16.45
N PRO A 53 20.53 -7.98 17.18
CA PRO A 53 21.12 -7.43 18.38
C PRO A 53 21.37 -8.55 19.39
N ALA A 54 22.42 -8.37 20.22
CA ALA A 54 22.75 -9.29 21.29
C ALA A 54 21.56 -9.43 22.25
N GLY A 55 20.85 -10.55 22.14
CA GLY A 55 19.84 -10.99 23.09
C GLY A 55 20.41 -12.00 24.07
N ASP A 56 19.55 -12.78 24.71
CA ASP A 56 19.92 -13.83 25.68
C ASP A 56 20.87 -14.90 25.10
N PHE A 57 21.02 -14.97 23.79
CA PHE A 57 21.90 -15.92 23.08
C PHE A 57 23.28 -15.35 22.69
N GLY A 58 23.60 -14.13 23.11
CA GLY A 58 24.85 -13.44 22.76
C GLY A 58 24.81 -12.76 21.37
N PRO A 59 25.87 -12.05 20.97
CA PRO A 59 25.94 -11.34 19.70
C PRO A 59 26.05 -12.35 18.55
N LEU A 60 24.96 -12.51 17.81
CA LEU A 60 24.94 -13.28 16.57
C LEU A 60 25.16 -12.33 15.39
N ALA A 61 26.40 -12.22 14.93
CA ALA A 61 26.71 -11.47 13.72
C ALA A 61 26.17 -12.25 12.49
N PHE A 62 25.25 -11.62 11.75
CA PHE A 62 24.67 -12.16 10.51
C PHE A 62 24.18 -13.62 10.58
N PRO A 63 23.32 -14.00 11.55
CA PRO A 63 22.88 -15.39 11.73
C PRO A 63 22.17 -15.95 10.50
N LEU A 64 21.56 -15.06 9.69
CA LEU A 64 20.79 -15.43 8.51
C LEU A 64 21.59 -15.35 7.19
N ARG A 65 22.92 -15.12 7.27
CA ARG A 65 23.77 -15.00 6.07
C ARG A 65 23.81 -16.28 5.22
N GLY A 66 23.61 -17.43 5.84
CA GLY A 66 23.54 -18.73 5.16
C GLY A 66 22.15 -19.07 4.63
N LEU A 67 21.14 -18.25 4.92
CA LEU A 67 19.79 -18.51 4.48
C LEU A 67 19.66 -18.34 2.97
N ARG A 68 19.22 -19.40 2.31
CA ARG A 68 19.01 -19.48 0.86
C ARG A 68 17.51 -19.50 0.56
N ALA A 69 16.81 -18.41 0.88
CA ALA A 69 15.37 -18.30 0.68
C ALA A 69 14.92 -18.32 -0.81
N ASP A 70 15.89 -18.27 -1.72
CA ASP A 70 15.72 -18.39 -3.17
C ASP A 70 15.74 -19.85 -3.68
N ARG A 71 15.99 -20.83 -2.80
CA ARG A 71 16.02 -22.25 -3.17
C ARG A 71 14.62 -22.85 -3.23
N GLU A 72 14.40 -23.63 -4.29
CA GLU A 72 13.20 -24.44 -4.43
C GLU A 72 13.09 -25.45 -3.26
N GLY A 73 11.95 -25.45 -2.57
CA GLY A 73 11.71 -26.30 -1.39
C GLY A 73 12.12 -25.70 -0.04
N GLU A 74 12.68 -24.49 0.00
CA GLU A 74 12.97 -23.78 1.26
C GLU A 74 11.69 -23.13 1.83
N PRO A 75 11.24 -23.53 3.03
CA PRO A 75 10.01 -22.98 3.62
C PRO A 75 10.10 -21.48 3.90
N THR A 76 11.31 -20.96 4.09
CA THR A 76 11.54 -19.53 4.33
C THR A 76 11.18 -18.68 3.11
N GLY A 77 11.46 -19.16 1.89
CA GLY A 77 11.07 -18.48 0.66
C GLY A 77 9.56 -18.35 0.56
N GLY A 78 8.83 -19.43 0.82
CA GLY A 78 7.36 -19.43 0.85
C GLY A 78 6.77 -18.52 1.93
N LEU A 79 7.40 -18.45 3.11
CA LEU A 79 6.98 -17.54 4.19
C LEU A 79 7.17 -16.07 3.78
N LEU A 80 8.33 -15.73 3.20
CA LEU A 80 8.59 -14.37 2.72
C LEU A 80 7.64 -13.96 1.59
N ASP A 81 7.31 -14.89 0.70
CA ASP A 81 6.33 -14.64 -0.36
C ASP A 81 4.92 -14.39 0.21
N ALA A 82 4.48 -15.17 1.20
CA ALA A 82 3.22 -14.95 1.89
C ALA A 82 3.16 -13.58 2.59
N PHE A 83 4.26 -13.14 3.22
CA PHE A 83 4.36 -11.79 3.77
C PHE A 83 4.32 -10.72 2.67
N ALA A 84 5.00 -10.94 1.54
CA ALA A 84 4.98 -10.00 0.42
C ALA A 84 3.57 -9.83 -0.17
N CYS A 85 2.83 -10.93 -0.34
CA CYS A 85 1.43 -10.91 -0.74
C CYS A 85 0.55 -10.13 0.27
N SER A 86 0.75 -10.36 1.56
CA SER A 86 0.01 -9.64 2.60
C SER A 86 0.29 -8.14 2.57
N LEU A 87 1.55 -7.74 2.39
CA LEU A 87 1.96 -6.32 2.28
C LEU A 87 1.40 -5.67 1.01
N ASP A 88 1.32 -6.40 -0.09
CA ASP A 88 0.71 -5.90 -1.33
C ASP A 88 -0.78 -5.61 -1.14
N ILE A 89 -1.51 -6.54 -0.53
CA ILE A 89 -2.93 -6.38 -0.21
C ILE A 89 -3.13 -5.19 0.74
N LEU A 90 -2.34 -5.09 1.79
CA LEU A 90 -2.43 -3.99 2.76
C LEU A 90 -2.13 -2.62 2.11
N SER A 91 -1.12 -2.55 1.25
CA SER A 91 -0.78 -1.30 0.55
C SER A 91 -1.86 -0.89 -0.45
N PHE A 92 -2.49 -1.85 -1.12
CA PHE A 92 -3.65 -1.63 -1.99
C PHE A 92 -4.84 -1.06 -1.22
N TYR A 93 -5.22 -1.68 -0.09
CA TYR A 93 -6.31 -1.17 0.74
C TYR A 93 -5.99 0.19 1.37
N SER A 94 -4.74 0.43 1.76
CA SER A 94 -4.31 1.74 2.26
C SER A 94 -4.50 2.84 1.22
N GLU A 95 -4.16 2.59 -0.04
CA GLU A 95 -4.39 3.51 -1.15
C GLU A 95 -5.88 3.75 -1.38
N ARG A 96 -6.69 2.67 -1.37
CA ARG A 96 -8.13 2.78 -1.51
C ARG A 96 -8.76 3.62 -0.40
N ILE A 97 -8.39 3.37 0.86
CA ILE A 97 -8.87 4.15 2.01
C ILE A 97 -8.44 5.63 1.90
N ALA A 98 -7.20 5.89 1.49
CA ALA A 98 -6.72 7.26 1.29
C ALA A 98 -7.53 7.99 0.22
N ASN A 99 -7.88 7.34 -0.87
CA ASN A 99 -8.73 7.91 -1.93
C ASN A 99 -10.16 8.16 -1.46
N GLU A 100 -10.73 7.24 -0.68
CA GLU A 100 -12.09 7.39 -0.15
C GLU A 100 -12.19 8.44 0.99
N GLY A 101 -11.06 8.92 1.51
CA GLY A 101 -11.00 9.96 2.55
C GLY A 101 -11.22 11.40 2.06
N TYR A 102 -11.33 11.64 0.75
CA TYR A 102 -11.46 12.98 0.17
C TYR A 102 -12.61 13.04 -0.84
N LEU A 103 -13.45 14.09 -0.76
CA LEU A 103 -14.57 14.29 -1.69
C LEU A 103 -14.17 14.30 -3.17
N GLY A 104 -12.96 14.76 -3.48
CA GLY A 104 -12.49 14.85 -4.87
C GLY A 104 -11.98 13.52 -5.45
N THR A 105 -11.69 12.54 -4.61
CA THR A 105 -11.14 11.24 -5.01
C THR A 105 -12.03 10.06 -4.63
N ALA A 106 -12.99 10.28 -3.71
CA ALA A 106 -13.94 9.25 -3.29
C ALA A 106 -14.84 8.80 -4.45
N THR A 107 -14.96 7.50 -4.62
CA THR A 107 -15.79 6.87 -5.66
C THR A 107 -16.97 6.11 -5.08
N GLU A 108 -16.89 5.68 -3.83
CA GLU A 108 -17.96 4.95 -3.16
C GLU A 108 -19.06 5.92 -2.69
N ARG A 109 -20.32 5.60 -3.04
CA ARG A 109 -21.47 6.41 -2.65
C ARG A 109 -21.56 6.63 -1.14
N ARG A 110 -21.22 5.63 -0.33
CA ARG A 110 -21.23 5.72 1.11
C ARG A 110 -20.20 6.73 1.62
N SER A 111 -18.97 6.67 1.11
CA SER A 111 -17.90 7.61 1.46
C SER A 111 -18.33 9.06 1.15
N LEU A 112 -18.91 9.28 -0.03
CA LEU A 112 -19.41 10.61 -0.42
C LEU A 112 -20.50 11.12 0.51
N ILE A 113 -21.45 10.28 0.93
CA ILE A 113 -22.52 10.65 1.86
C ILE A 113 -21.92 10.99 3.22
N GLU A 114 -21.02 10.18 3.77
CA GLU A 114 -20.40 10.39 5.07
C GLU A 114 -19.51 11.65 5.09
N LEU A 115 -18.73 11.86 4.03
CA LEU A 115 -17.90 13.08 3.90
C LEU A 115 -18.77 14.34 3.73
N ALA A 116 -19.85 14.26 2.97
CA ALA A 116 -20.80 15.35 2.83
C ALA A 116 -21.50 15.66 4.16
N ALA A 117 -21.90 14.65 4.91
CA ALA A 117 -22.49 14.80 6.23
C ALA A 117 -21.54 15.48 7.24
N ALA A 118 -20.22 15.20 7.15
CA ALA A 118 -19.22 15.82 8.00
C ALA A 118 -19.10 17.34 7.81
N ILE A 119 -19.46 17.85 6.63
CA ILE A 119 -19.54 19.30 6.33
C ILE A 119 -20.96 19.87 6.47
N GLY A 120 -21.89 19.11 7.05
CA GLY A 120 -23.26 19.52 7.31
C GLY A 120 -24.24 19.37 6.14
N TYR A 121 -23.84 18.68 5.08
CA TYR A 121 -24.70 18.41 3.93
C TYR A 121 -25.52 17.13 4.16
N GLY A 122 -26.85 17.27 4.28
CA GLY A 122 -27.78 16.14 4.37
C GLY A 122 -28.12 15.60 2.97
N PHE A 123 -27.80 14.32 2.73
CA PHE A 123 -28.16 13.64 1.50
C PHE A 123 -29.69 13.41 1.44
N ALA A 124 -30.37 13.99 0.44
CA ALA A 124 -31.78 13.72 0.16
C ALA A 124 -31.86 12.63 -0.94
N PRO A 125 -32.42 11.44 -0.64
CA PRO A 125 -32.65 10.44 -1.68
C PRO A 125 -33.66 10.96 -2.71
N GLY A 126 -33.44 10.63 -3.98
CA GLY A 126 -34.41 10.91 -5.01
C GLY A 126 -35.76 10.25 -4.73
N VAL A 127 -36.86 10.94 -4.99
CA VAL A 127 -38.21 10.41 -4.89
C VAL A 127 -38.61 9.82 -6.23
N ALA A 128 -39.28 8.67 -6.20
CA ALA A 128 -39.85 8.09 -7.40
C ALA A 128 -40.94 9.03 -7.95
N SER A 129 -41.00 9.18 -9.29
CA SER A 129 -42.09 9.90 -9.91
C SER A 129 -43.39 9.10 -9.77
N SER A 130 -44.48 9.75 -9.36
CA SER A 130 -45.81 9.19 -9.45
C SER A 130 -46.54 9.78 -10.62
N ASN A 131 -47.17 8.94 -11.43
CA ASN A 131 -47.96 9.36 -12.61
C ASN A 131 -49.32 8.68 -12.60
N TYR A 132 -50.35 9.38 -13.04
CA TYR A 132 -51.69 8.85 -13.19
C TYR A 132 -51.93 8.54 -14.67
N LEU A 133 -52.25 7.30 -14.96
CA LEU A 133 -52.60 6.87 -16.33
C LEU A 133 -54.09 6.58 -16.38
N ALA A 134 -54.80 7.21 -17.31
CA ALA A 134 -56.19 6.90 -17.64
C ALA A 134 -56.22 6.07 -18.93
N PHE A 135 -56.87 4.92 -18.90
CA PHE A 135 -57.10 4.08 -20.07
C PHE A 135 -58.56 4.16 -20.46
N THR A 136 -58.83 4.44 -21.74
CA THR A 136 -60.15 4.30 -22.32
C THR A 136 -60.20 2.94 -23.04
N VAL A 137 -61.14 2.10 -22.66
CA VAL A 137 -61.39 0.82 -23.34
C VAL A 137 -62.57 1.02 -24.26
N GLU A 138 -62.37 0.75 -25.56
CA GLU A 138 -63.43 0.70 -26.56
C GLU A 138 -64.06 -0.68 -26.64
#